data_a7ede18fd46afc8046c0fa20c7c97b7c
#
_entry.id   a7ede18fd46afc8046c0fa20c7c97b7c
#
_cell.length_a   1.000
_cell.length_b   1.000
_cell.length_c   1.000
_cell.angle_alpha   90.00
_cell.angle_beta   90.00
_cell.angle_gamma   90.00
#
_symmetry.space_group_name_H-M   'P 1'
#
loop_
_entity.id
_entity.type
_entity.pdbx_description
1 polymer ?
#
loop_
_entity_poly.entity_id
_entity_poly.type
_entity_poly.pdbx_seq_one_letter_code
_entity_poly.pdbx_strand_id
1 'polypeptide(L)'
;TDARLASAIQRAGNVLLASRYAPSGTPTALPSHVRRSTLPDPGTFATPVQSAQHPVGNLGASAAAVGHLYPEVDEDGKTRRVPLLLRYDNAGIPALALLAAQHSLHLGSSDLQTQDTPPGLRLGGLHIATDATAVMQPRVQTVPGDSPAFPTHSFSSVLDGKTPASSFKGKIVLVGSNTEALAPQGGQGTLYPVETLARTVSSIRLGLGVQKPTWGLWVSGLVAAGALLYVALLAHRVRAPVALGVGAALVLALAAAGWGLLHYAGLWVALALPAIGLAAGIAASLLLGWKSGRGRPASAEAAEADRMMGLALHGQGQLDMAFDRFRRVPHTTALMDNLKHLALDFERKRQFNKAEAVYEHMAQLDRSDTDVQMRLKRARNLS
;
A
#
# COMPACT_ATOMS: atom_id res chain seq x y z
N THR A 1 29.39 43.29 7.43
CA THR A 1 28.96 42.26 6.45
C THR A 1 27.45 42.16 6.39
N ASP A 2 26.74 42.02 7.51
CA ASP A 2 25.31 41.83 7.54
C ASP A 2 24.50 42.99 6.98
N ALA A 3 24.93 44.23 7.24
CA ALA A 3 24.30 45.43 6.70
C ALA A 3 24.38 45.49 5.16
N ARG A 4 25.50 45.09 4.58
CA ARG A 4 25.67 45.03 3.13
C ARG A 4 24.76 43.95 2.52
N LEU A 5 24.64 42.78 3.16
CA LEU A 5 23.76 41.71 2.75
C LEU A 5 22.28 42.12 2.87
N ALA A 6 21.92 42.74 4.00
CA ALA A 6 20.57 43.27 4.21
C ALA A 6 20.16 44.26 3.09
N SER A 7 21.05 45.20 2.77
CA SER A 7 20.82 46.14 1.68
C SER A 7 20.72 45.48 0.30
N ALA A 8 21.47 44.42 0.07
CA ALA A 8 21.37 43.64 -1.18
C ALA A 8 20.03 42.88 -1.26
N ILE A 9 19.62 42.25 -0.18
CA ILE A 9 18.32 41.55 -0.06
C ILE A 9 17.15 42.52 -0.30
N GLN A 10 17.22 43.71 0.32
CA GLN A 10 16.21 44.75 0.17
C GLN A 10 16.12 45.26 -1.26
N ARG A 11 17.27 45.49 -1.93
CA ARG A 11 17.28 45.92 -3.34
C ARG A 11 16.77 44.84 -4.27
N ALA A 12 17.02 43.56 -3.99
CA ALA A 12 16.51 42.45 -4.80
C ALA A 12 14.98 42.32 -4.68
N GLY A 13 14.41 42.60 -3.51
CA GLY A 13 12.95 42.65 -3.26
C GLY A 13 12.19 41.32 -3.35
N ASN A 14 12.90 40.24 -3.75
CA ASN A 14 12.31 38.92 -3.99
C ASN A 14 13.02 37.79 -3.24
N VAL A 15 13.76 38.10 -2.19
CA VAL A 15 14.48 37.13 -1.37
C VAL A 15 13.60 36.68 -0.22
N LEU A 16 13.43 35.37 -0.11
CA LEU A 16 12.73 34.72 0.99
C LEU A 16 13.75 34.07 1.92
N LEU A 17 13.53 34.15 3.22
CA LEU A 17 14.41 33.56 4.23
C LEU A 17 13.70 32.47 5.01
N ALA A 18 14.49 31.53 5.53
CA ALA A 18 14.02 30.40 6.31
C ALA A 18 14.07 30.66 7.81
N SER A 19 13.04 30.22 8.53
CA SER A 19 13.05 30.02 9.99
C SER A 19 13.01 28.53 10.31
N ARG A 20 13.64 28.14 11.41
CA ARG A 20 13.60 26.78 11.95
C ARG A 20 12.67 26.73 13.14
N TYR A 21 11.91 25.64 13.25
CA TYR A 21 10.99 25.41 14.36
C TYR A 21 11.25 24.04 14.97
N ALA A 22 10.88 23.85 16.24
CA ALA A 22 10.99 22.57 16.91
C ALA A 22 9.73 22.29 17.77
N PRO A 23 9.38 21.01 17.97
CA PRO A 23 8.19 20.61 18.73
C PRO A 23 8.35 20.83 20.24
N SER A 24 9.58 21.10 20.71
CA SER A 24 9.90 21.33 22.12
C SER A 24 10.84 22.53 22.25
N GLY A 25 10.90 23.09 23.45
CA GLY A 25 11.75 24.21 23.76
C GLY A 25 11.00 25.40 24.34
N THR A 26 11.68 26.50 24.59
CA THR A 26 11.09 27.70 25.18
C THR A 26 10.47 28.58 24.09
N PRO A 27 9.18 28.89 24.18
CA PRO A 27 8.53 29.79 23.25
C PRO A 27 9.13 31.20 23.29
N THR A 28 9.30 31.80 22.13
CA THR A 28 9.73 33.18 21.95
C THR A 28 8.67 33.92 21.13
N ALA A 29 8.47 35.22 21.44
CA ALA A 29 7.52 36.01 20.66
C ALA A 29 7.95 36.12 19.19
N LEU A 30 6.98 36.09 18.28
CA LEU A 30 7.23 36.23 16.85
C LEU A 30 7.75 37.64 16.52
N PRO A 31 8.94 37.77 15.90
CA PRO A 31 9.41 39.05 15.41
C PRO A 31 8.48 39.65 14.36
N SER A 32 8.41 40.98 14.28
CA SER A 32 7.53 41.68 13.35
C SER A 32 7.76 41.33 11.87
N HIS A 33 9.01 41.06 11.49
CA HIS A 33 9.37 40.63 10.14
C HIS A 33 8.91 39.21 9.79
N VAL A 34 8.67 38.34 10.77
CA VAL A 34 8.06 37.01 10.55
C VAL A 34 6.53 37.15 10.54
N ARG A 35 5.98 37.91 11.49
CA ARG A 35 4.54 38.10 11.66
C ARG A 35 3.84 38.60 10.40
N ARG A 36 4.48 39.40 9.57
CA ARG A 36 3.90 39.86 8.29
C ARG A 36 3.66 38.76 7.24
N SER A 37 4.32 37.60 7.43
CA SER A 37 4.16 36.43 6.54
C SER A 37 3.23 35.36 7.13
N THR A 38 2.64 35.60 8.32
CA THR A 38 1.80 34.61 9.00
C THR A 38 0.35 34.69 8.55
N LEU A 39 -0.36 33.59 8.73
CA LEU A 39 -1.80 33.49 8.62
C LEU A 39 -2.46 33.62 10.01
N PRO A 40 -3.79 33.87 10.09
CA PRO A 40 -4.53 33.71 11.33
C PRO A 40 -4.32 32.33 11.96
N ASP A 41 -4.62 32.20 13.26
CA ASP A 41 -4.47 30.91 13.96
C ASP A 41 -5.24 29.79 13.24
N PRO A 42 -4.57 28.77 12.72
CA PRO A 42 -5.20 27.67 12.00
C PRO A 42 -5.85 26.62 12.93
N GLY A 43 -5.78 26.82 14.25
CA GLY A 43 -6.30 25.87 15.22
C GLY A 43 -5.63 24.49 15.11
N THR A 44 -6.45 23.45 14.98
CA THR A 44 -5.98 22.06 14.84
C THR A 44 -5.55 21.69 13.42
N PHE A 45 -5.76 22.58 12.45
CA PHE A 45 -5.39 22.35 11.04
C PHE A 45 -3.90 22.51 10.77
N ALA A 46 -3.05 22.72 11.78
CA ALA A 46 -1.61 22.84 11.59
C ALA A 46 -0.85 22.13 12.73
N THR A 47 0.33 21.65 12.42
CA THR A 47 1.22 20.98 13.37
C THR A 47 1.70 22.01 14.42
N PRO A 48 1.43 21.79 15.73
CA PRO A 48 1.88 22.70 16.77
C PRO A 48 3.39 22.57 17.01
N VAL A 49 4.06 23.72 17.22
CA VAL A 49 5.47 23.82 17.56
C VAL A 49 5.68 24.76 18.72
N GLN A 50 6.78 24.60 19.49
CA GLN A 50 6.99 25.34 20.74
C GLN A 50 8.18 26.28 20.69
N SER A 51 9.17 26.04 19.85
CA SER A 51 10.33 26.94 19.76
C SER A 51 10.66 27.30 18.32
N ALA A 52 11.30 28.45 18.15
CA ALA A 52 11.65 29.00 16.85
C ALA A 52 13.03 29.65 16.86
N GLN A 53 13.73 29.55 15.74
CA GLN A 53 14.94 30.28 15.42
C GLN A 53 14.70 31.07 14.13
N HIS A 54 14.74 32.38 14.22
CA HIS A 54 14.49 33.28 13.13
C HIS A 54 15.79 33.84 12.52
N PRO A 55 15.75 34.31 11.25
CA PRO A 55 16.84 35.07 10.68
C PRO A 55 17.21 36.29 11.56
N VAL A 56 18.48 36.69 11.53
CA VAL A 56 18.94 37.90 12.21
C VAL A 56 18.06 39.10 11.83
N GLY A 57 17.69 39.91 12.82
CA GLY A 57 16.63 40.91 12.71
C GLY A 57 16.73 41.84 11.49
N ASN A 58 17.91 42.35 11.16
CA ASN A 58 18.13 43.21 10.01
C ASN A 58 18.01 42.45 8.67
N LEU A 59 18.45 41.19 8.60
CA LEU A 59 18.28 40.36 7.42
C LEU A 59 16.80 39.94 7.23
N GLY A 60 16.15 39.51 8.32
CA GLY A 60 14.75 39.15 8.31
C GLY A 60 13.84 40.33 7.92
N ALA A 61 14.16 41.54 8.40
CA ALA A 61 13.43 42.76 8.05
C ALA A 61 13.54 43.12 6.57
N SER A 62 14.71 42.83 5.96
CA SER A 62 14.97 43.11 4.53
C SER A 62 14.40 42.06 3.57
N ALA A 63 14.08 40.89 4.05
CA ALA A 63 13.51 39.82 3.23
C ALA A 63 12.07 40.14 2.77
N ALA A 64 11.65 39.66 1.62
CA ALA A 64 10.29 39.78 1.13
C ALA A 64 9.30 38.98 2.01
N ALA A 65 9.69 37.78 2.45
CA ALA A 65 8.92 36.97 3.39
C ALA A 65 9.85 36.01 4.14
N VAL A 66 9.34 35.48 5.27
CA VAL A 66 10.05 34.48 6.09
C VAL A 66 9.11 33.29 6.30
N GLY A 67 9.55 32.10 5.88
CA GLY A 67 8.79 30.85 6.02
C GLY A 67 9.55 29.78 6.81
N HIS A 68 8.87 28.72 7.19
CA HIS A 68 9.51 27.64 7.92
C HIS A 68 10.16 26.59 6.99
N LEU A 69 11.22 25.98 7.50
CA LEU A 69 11.78 24.72 7.00
C LEU A 69 11.67 23.70 8.14
N TYR A 70 10.50 23.08 8.27
CA TYR A 70 10.27 22.05 9.29
C TYR A 70 10.31 20.68 8.60
N PRO A 71 11.26 19.81 8.92
CA PRO A 71 11.29 18.47 8.36
C PRO A 71 10.32 17.58 9.12
N GLU A 72 9.46 16.88 8.41
CA GLU A 72 8.74 15.74 8.94
C GLU A 72 9.41 14.48 8.42
N VAL A 73 10.03 13.73 9.31
CA VAL A 73 10.76 12.51 9.00
C VAL A 73 9.86 11.33 9.34
N ASP A 74 9.62 10.45 8.37
CA ASP A 74 8.88 9.21 8.58
C ASP A 74 9.70 8.24 9.47
N GLU A 75 9.06 7.20 10.00
CA GLU A 75 9.69 6.18 10.86
C GLU A 75 10.90 5.47 10.20
N ASP A 76 10.94 5.43 8.86
CA ASP A 76 12.05 4.87 8.08
C ASP A 76 13.19 5.89 7.79
N GLY A 77 13.16 7.06 8.41
CA GLY A 77 14.16 8.10 8.24
C GLY A 77 14.03 8.93 6.95
N LYS A 78 12.99 8.73 6.15
CA LYS A 78 12.80 9.45 4.88
C LYS A 78 11.80 10.59 5.03
N THR A 79 12.06 11.70 4.35
CA THR A 79 11.14 12.84 4.30
C THR A 79 10.24 12.71 3.07
N ARG A 80 9.01 12.27 3.26
CA ARG A 80 7.99 12.18 2.20
C ARG A 80 6.85 13.14 2.40
N ARG A 81 6.70 13.67 3.60
CA ARG A 81 5.63 14.55 4.01
C ARG A 81 6.21 15.90 4.41
N VAL A 82 5.55 16.96 4.00
CA VAL A 82 5.99 18.34 4.27
C VAL A 82 4.82 19.11 4.86
N PRO A 83 4.91 19.52 6.13
CA PRO A 83 3.96 20.46 6.68
C PRO A 83 4.01 21.77 5.88
N LEU A 84 2.87 22.21 5.39
CA LEU A 84 2.77 23.50 4.70
C LEU A 84 2.43 24.64 5.64
N LEU A 85 1.91 24.31 6.82
CA LEU A 85 1.54 25.26 7.84
C LEU A 85 1.90 24.72 9.23
N LEU A 86 2.55 25.54 10.05
CA LEU A 86 2.80 25.24 11.47
C LEU A 86 1.98 26.20 12.33
N ARG A 87 1.59 25.74 13.52
CA ARG A 87 0.95 26.59 14.52
C ARG A 87 1.97 27.04 15.57
N TYR A 88 2.23 28.32 15.68
CA TYR A 88 3.13 28.92 16.65
C TYR A 88 2.61 30.29 17.11
N ASP A 89 2.61 30.58 18.41
CA ASP A 89 2.21 31.85 19.00
C ASP A 89 0.85 32.36 18.47
N ASN A 90 -0.16 31.44 18.43
CA ASN A 90 -1.51 31.70 17.88
C ASN A 90 -1.53 32.23 16.43
N ALA A 91 -0.52 31.85 15.66
CA ALA A 91 -0.43 32.20 14.25
C ALA A 91 -0.08 30.97 13.40
N GLY A 92 -0.53 30.97 12.16
CA GLY A 92 -0.17 30.00 11.13
C GLY A 92 1.13 30.42 10.44
N ILE A 93 2.19 29.63 10.56
CA ILE A 93 3.48 29.91 9.93
C ILE A 93 3.54 29.12 8.61
N PRO A 94 3.56 29.78 7.45
CA PRO A 94 3.64 29.08 6.18
C PRO A 94 5.03 28.50 5.91
N ALA A 95 5.08 27.36 5.20
CA ALA A 95 6.31 26.78 4.72
C ALA A 95 7.02 27.70 3.71
N LEU A 96 8.34 27.68 3.71
CA LEU A 96 9.12 28.42 2.71
C LEU A 96 8.75 28.02 1.27
N ALA A 97 8.46 26.73 1.05
CA ALA A 97 7.98 26.23 -0.23
C ALA A 97 6.67 26.88 -0.68
N LEU A 98 5.74 27.06 0.26
CA LEU A 98 4.44 27.69 0.00
C LEU A 98 4.60 29.17 -0.35
N LEU A 99 5.43 29.90 0.42
CA LEU A 99 5.76 31.30 0.12
C LEU A 99 6.50 31.45 -1.20
N ALA A 100 7.44 30.54 -1.52
CA ALA A 100 8.15 30.58 -2.80
C ALA A 100 7.21 30.36 -3.99
N ALA A 101 6.25 29.43 -3.86
CA ALA A 101 5.22 29.23 -4.87
C ALA A 101 4.33 30.47 -4.99
N GLN A 102 3.86 31.03 -3.88
CA GLN A 102 3.04 32.26 -3.80
C GLN A 102 3.72 33.43 -4.53
N HIS A 103 4.97 33.75 -4.16
CA HIS A 103 5.73 34.82 -4.78
C HIS A 103 5.99 34.58 -6.27
N SER A 104 6.26 33.32 -6.67
CA SER A 104 6.47 32.99 -8.09
C SER A 104 5.23 33.12 -8.95
N LEU A 105 4.05 33.07 -8.34
CA LEU A 105 2.75 33.27 -9.00
C LEU A 105 2.26 34.72 -8.87
N HIS A 106 3.05 35.63 -8.26
CA HIS A 106 2.72 37.02 -8.00
C HIS A 106 1.42 37.19 -7.17
N LEU A 107 1.15 36.27 -6.24
CA LEU A 107 0.00 36.27 -5.36
C LEU A 107 0.31 36.98 -4.03
N GLY A 108 -0.66 37.63 -3.47
CA GLY A 108 -0.59 38.32 -2.18
C GLY A 108 -0.87 37.39 -0.99
N SER A 109 -0.70 37.91 0.23
CA SER A 109 -1.00 37.14 1.44
C SER A 109 -2.50 36.83 1.59
N SER A 110 -3.40 37.64 1.04
CA SER A 110 -4.85 37.40 1.00
C SER A 110 -5.26 36.23 0.11
N ASP A 111 -4.41 35.86 -0.85
CA ASP A 111 -4.67 34.75 -1.78
C ASP A 111 -4.36 33.40 -1.18
N LEU A 112 -3.73 33.35 -0.01
CA LEU A 112 -3.44 32.13 0.74
C LEU A 112 -4.47 31.95 1.86
N GLN A 113 -5.30 30.91 1.74
CA GLN A 113 -6.39 30.63 2.67
C GLN A 113 -6.39 29.14 3.06
N THR A 114 -6.83 28.86 4.28
CA THR A 114 -7.12 27.49 4.72
C THR A 114 -8.48 27.03 4.19
N GLN A 115 -8.61 25.76 3.85
CA GLN A 115 -9.85 25.15 3.38
C GLN A 115 -10.11 23.87 4.16
N ASP A 116 -11.34 23.75 4.69
CA ASP A 116 -11.71 22.61 5.52
C ASP A 116 -12.26 21.42 4.70
N THR A 117 -12.94 21.72 3.57
CA THR A 117 -13.62 20.70 2.78
C THR A 117 -13.45 20.94 1.27
N PRO A 118 -12.66 20.10 0.56
CA PRO A 118 -11.73 19.11 1.09
C PRO A 118 -10.58 19.77 1.87
N PRO A 119 -9.94 19.06 2.85
CA PRO A 119 -8.86 19.65 3.62
C PRO A 119 -7.71 20.09 2.73
N GLY A 120 -7.22 21.31 2.93
CA GLY A 120 -6.16 21.85 2.10
C GLY A 120 -5.90 23.32 2.30
N LEU A 121 -5.03 23.83 1.43
CA LEU A 121 -4.75 25.25 1.31
C LEU A 121 -5.16 25.71 -0.08
N ARG A 122 -5.75 26.90 -0.13
CA ARG A 122 -6.06 27.58 -1.38
C ARG A 122 -5.02 28.66 -1.61
N LEU A 123 -4.37 28.62 -2.76
CA LEU A 123 -3.40 29.63 -3.19
C LEU A 123 -3.90 30.24 -4.51
N GLY A 124 -4.60 31.37 -4.43
CA GLY A 124 -5.30 31.94 -5.57
C GLY A 124 -6.31 30.96 -6.17
N GLY A 125 -6.10 30.54 -7.42
CA GLY A 125 -6.92 29.52 -8.10
C GLY A 125 -6.48 28.06 -7.84
N LEU A 126 -5.34 27.85 -7.19
CA LEU A 126 -4.81 26.52 -6.94
C LEU A 126 -5.35 25.94 -5.63
N HIS A 127 -5.81 24.70 -5.68
CA HIS A 127 -6.10 23.92 -4.48
C HIS A 127 -4.89 23.00 -4.18
N ILE A 128 -4.30 23.17 -3.00
CA ILE A 128 -3.18 22.38 -2.51
C ILE A 128 -3.73 21.38 -1.49
N ALA A 129 -3.85 20.13 -1.92
CA ALA A 129 -4.37 19.08 -1.06
C ALA A 129 -3.38 18.74 0.06
N THR A 130 -3.90 18.69 1.29
CA THR A 130 -3.17 18.29 2.49
C THR A 130 -4.00 17.28 3.27
N ASP A 131 -3.42 16.74 4.32
CA ASP A 131 -4.18 16.06 5.36
C ASP A 131 -4.84 17.07 6.33
N ALA A 132 -5.47 16.54 7.39
CA ALA A 132 -6.14 17.35 8.41
C ALA A 132 -5.19 18.22 9.26
N THR A 133 -3.88 18.09 9.10
CA THR A 133 -2.83 18.83 9.81
C THR A 133 -1.97 19.68 8.89
N ALA A 134 -2.50 20.05 7.73
CA ALA A 134 -1.84 20.83 6.69
C ALA A 134 -0.54 20.22 6.16
N VAL A 135 -0.41 18.90 6.21
CA VAL A 135 0.75 18.17 5.69
C VAL A 135 0.48 17.74 4.25
N MET A 136 1.36 18.14 3.36
CA MET A 136 1.35 17.75 1.94
C MET A 136 2.30 16.60 1.70
N GLN A 137 1.94 15.70 0.81
CA GLN A 137 2.85 14.72 0.23
C GLN A 137 3.21 15.15 -1.20
N PRO A 138 4.40 15.75 -1.41
CA PRO A 138 4.84 16.17 -2.72
C PRO A 138 5.02 14.99 -3.65
N ARG A 139 4.64 15.16 -4.91
CA ARG A 139 4.81 14.11 -5.92
C ARG A 139 6.24 14.10 -6.42
N VAL A 140 6.85 12.91 -6.46
CA VAL A 140 8.17 12.73 -7.05
C VAL A 140 8.03 12.83 -8.57
N GLN A 141 8.63 13.86 -9.16
CA GLN A 141 8.78 13.93 -10.63
C GLN A 141 10.01 13.10 -11.00
N THR A 142 9.79 11.99 -11.67
CA THR A 142 10.87 11.25 -12.34
C THR A 142 11.12 11.87 -13.70
N VAL A 143 12.34 12.37 -13.90
CA VAL A 143 12.80 12.77 -15.21
C VAL A 143 13.33 11.50 -15.92
N PRO A 144 12.93 11.20 -17.16
CA PRO A 144 13.49 10.09 -17.88
C PRO A 144 15.02 10.24 -18.05
N GLY A 145 15.79 9.20 -17.72
CA GLY A 145 17.26 9.20 -17.74
C GLY A 145 17.89 9.60 -16.40
N ASP A 146 19.22 9.55 -16.33
CA ASP A 146 20.05 9.87 -15.14
C ASP A 146 20.19 11.39 -14.86
N SER A 147 19.40 12.23 -15.49
CA SER A 147 19.46 13.68 -15.29
C SER A 147 18.82 14.06 -13.94
N PRO A 148 19.46 14.94 -13.16
CA PRO A 148 18.86 15.44 -11.92
C PRO A 148 17.56 16.18 -12.23
N ALA A 149 16.55 15.98 -11.38
CA ALA A 149 15.23 16.59 -11.54
C ALA A 149 15.28 18.13 -11.57
N PHE A 150 16.29 18.71 -10.96
CA PHE A 150 16.55 20.15 -10.93
C PHE A 150 18.01 20.44 -11.27
N PRO A 151 18.29 21.42 -12.16
CA PRO A 151 19.66 21.86 -12.43
C PRO A 151 20.31 22.41 -11.16
N THR A 152 21.52 21.95 -10.84
CA THR A 152 22.29 22.42 -9.69
C THR A 152 23.57 23.09 -10.14
N HIS A 153 23.91 24.19 -9.49
CA HIS A 153 25.13 24.94 -9.71
C HIS A 153 25.87 25.10 -8.38
N SER A 154 27.19 24.93 -8.41
CA SER A 154 28.01 25.20 -7.22
C SER A 154 27.95 26.68 -6.88
N PHE A 155 27.80 27.00 -5.59
CA PHE A 155 27.79 28.37 -5.09
C PHE A 155 29.09 29.12 -5.49
N SER A 156 30.25 28.45 -5.42
CA SER A 156 31.52 29.03 -5.86
C SER A 156 31.52 29.36 -7.37
N SER A 157 30.95 28.50 -8.23
CA SER A 157 30.86 28.78 -9.67
C SER A 157 30.01 30.00 -9.99
N VAL A 158 28.99 30.28 -9.17
CA VAL A 158 28.17 31.48 -9.29
C VAL A 158 28.93 32.72 -8.85
N LEU A 159 29.65 32.64 -7.72
CA LEU A 159 30.47 33.76 -7.21
C LEU A 159 31.62 34.09 -8.15
N ASP A 160 32.27 33.08 -8.73
CA ASP A 160 33.37 33.23 -9.70
C ASP A 160 32.91 33.73 -11.09
N GLY A 161 31.61 33.91 -11.29
CA GLY A 161 31.05 34.30 -12.58
C GLY A 161 31.08 33.24 -13.68
N LYS A 162 31.44 31.98 -13.32
CA LYS A 162 31.48 30.85 -14.27
C LYS A 162 30.08 30.43 -14.74
N THR A 163 29.06 30.68 -13.90
CA THR A 163 27.66 30.43 -14.23
C THR A 163 27.04 31.76 -14.67
N PRO A 164 26.57 31.87 -15.93
CA PRO A 164 26.00 33.12 -16.42
C PRO A 164 24.68 33.47 -15.73
N ALA A 165 24.46 34.75 -15.46
CA ALA A 165 23.22 35.24 -14.79
C ALA A 165 21.94 34.87 -15.55
N SER A 166 22.04 34.71 -16.89
CA SER A 166 20.93 34.27 -17.74
C SER A 166 20.39 32.88 -17.35
N SER A 167 21.22 32.03 -16.72
CA SER A 167 20.80 30.70 -16.23
C SER A 167 19.72 30.77 -15.15
N PHE A 168 19.62 31.88 -14.46
CA PHE A 168 18.67 32.11 -13.34
C PHE A 168 17.45 32.96 -13.73
N LYS A 169 17.46 33.55 -14.93
CA LYS A 169 16.39 34.44 -15.37
C LYS A 169 15.06 33.70 -15.44
N GLY A 170 14.03 34.25 -14.78
CA GLY A 170 12.67 33.69 -14.75
C GLY A 170 12.54 32.39 -13.95
N LYS A 171 13.52 32.06 -13.11
CA LYS A 171 13.51 30.83 -12.32
C LYS A 171 13.44 31.12 -10.82
N ILE A 172 12.88 30.17 -10.07
CA ILE A 172 13.00 30.15 -8.62
C ILE A 172 14.36 29.55 -8.29
N VAL A 173 15.19 30.32 -7.61
CA VAL A 173 16.54 29.90 -7.21
C VAL A 173 16.53 29.53 -5.74
N LEU A 174 16.89 28.30 -5.42
CA LEU A 174 16.99 27.80 -4.06
C LEU A 174 18.47 27.72 -3.68
N VAL A 175 18.84 28.37 -2.59
CA VAL A 175 20.19 28.31 -2.04
C VAL A 175 20.18 27.48 -0.78
N GLY A 176 20.95 26.40 -0.76
CA GLY A 176 20.97 25.48 0.35
C GLY A 176 22.23 24.62 0.37
N SER A 177 22.44 23.93 1.47
CA SER A 177 23.53 22.97 1.61
C SER A 177 23.10 21.60 1.11
N ASN A 178 24.02 20.89 0.47
CA ASN A 178 23.87 19.49 0.06
C ASN A 178 24.88 18.59 0.78
N THR A 179 25.34 18.97 1.98
CA THR A 179 26.26 18.17 2.78
C THR A 179 25.51 17.03 3.47
N GLU A 180 26.12 15.83 3.53
CA GLU A 180 25.57 14.64 4.19
C GLU A 180 25.23 14.87 5.67
N ALA A 181 25.93 15.80 6.33
CA ALA A 181 25.67 16.16 7.74
C ALA A 181 24.28 16.75 7.99
N LEU A 182 23.60 17.24 6.96
CA LEU A 182 22.23 17.78 7.02
C LEU A 182 21.18 16.88 6.39
N ALA A 183 21.62 15.75 5.81
CA ALA A 183 20.71 14.74 5.31
C ALA A 183 20.13 13.94 6.50
N PRO A 184 18.83 13.62 6.51
CA PRO A 184 18.27 12.68 7.50
C PRO A 184 19.04 11.37 7.44
N GLN A 185 19.52 10.88 8.57
CA GLN A 185 20.29 9.63 8.63
C GLN A 185 19.41 8.44 8.20
N GLY A 186 19.84 7.71 7.20
CA GLY A 186 19.26 6.42 6.87
C GLY A 186 18.94 6.17 5.39
N GLY A 187 19.89 5.62 4.67
CA GLY A 187 19.63 4.87 3.43
C GLY A 187 19.90 5.59 2.11
N GLN A 188 20.17 4.81 1.10
CA GLN A 188 20.34 5.26 -0.30
C GLN A 188 19.09 6.01 -0.77
N GLY A 189 19.30 7.20 -1.32
CA GLY A 189 18.22 8.04 -1.85
C GLY A 189 17.72 9.10 -0.86
N THR A 190 18.50 9.46 0.16
CA THR A 190 18.20 10.57 1.06
C THR A 190 18.26 11.89 0.30
N LEU A 191 17.11 12.58 0.23
CA LEU A 191 17.03 13.89 -0.41
C LEU A 191 17.61 14.96 0.53
N TYR A 192 18.46 15.82 0.00
CA TYR A 192 18.89 17.01 0.70
C TYR A 192 17.70 17.95 0.97
N PRO A 193 17.70 18.71 2.08
CA PRO A 193 16.61 19.64 2.41
C PRO A 193 16.26 20.60 1.27
N VAL A 194 17.25 21.06 0.50
CA VAL A 194 17.04 21.94 -0.66
C VAL A 194 16.33 21.24 -1.81
N GLU A 195 16.57 19.94 -2.01
CA GLU A 195 15.86 19.16 -3.04
C GLU A 195 14.40 18.87 -2.64
N THR A 196 14.17 18.56 -1.36
CA THR A 196 12.82 18.42 -0.80
C THR A 196 12.04 19.73 -0.97
N LEU A 197 12.69 20.87 -0.70
CA LEU A 197 12.11 22.19 -0.91
C LEU A 197 11.77 22.41 -2.40
N ALA A 198 12.70 22.09 -3.32
CA ALA A 198 12.49 22.22 -4.78
C ALA A 198 11.30 21.37 -5.26
N ARG A 199 11.23 20.11 -4.82
CA ARG A 199 10.13 19.20 -5.14
C ARG A 199 8.80 19.73 -4.61
N THR A 200 8.78 20.24 -3.38
CA THR A 200 7.57 20.79 -2.78
C THR A 200 7.07 22.03 -3.55
N VAL A 201 7.97 22.97 -3.86
CA VAL A 201 7.64 24.15 -4.67
C VAL A 201 7.08 23.75 -6.04
N SER A 202 7.75 22.81 -6.71
CA SER A 202 7.30 22.31 -8.01
C SER A 202 5.93 21.63 -7.92
N SER A 203 5.72 20.78 -6.89
CA SER A 203 4.44 20.09 -6.68
C SER A 203 3.29 21.07 -6.41
N ILE A 204 3.53 22.12 -5.60
CA ILE A 204 2.54 23.16 -5.34
C ILE A 204 2.16 23.88 -6.64
N ARG A 205 3.16 24.34 -7.40
CA ARG A 205 2.93 25.10 -8.65
C ARG A 205 2.20 24.29 -9.72
N LEU A 206 2.42 23.00 -9.77
CA LEU A 206 1.81 22.10 -10.75
C LEU A 206 0.53 21.44 -10.24
N GLY A 207 0.12 21.70 -9.01
CA GLY A 207 -1.03 21.04 -8.39
C GLY A 207 -0.85 19.53 -8.18
N LEU A 208 0.40 19.07 -8.07
CA LEU A 208 0.75 17.66 -8.00
C LEU A 208 0.94 17.19 -6.54
N GLY A 209 -0.12 17.15 -5.77
CA GLY A 209 -0.14 16.53 -4.43
C GLY A 209 -0.73 15.12 -4.47
N VAL A 210 -0.25 14.23 -3.59
CA VAL A 210 -0.96 12.97 -3.34
C VAL A 210 -2.09 13.23 -2.36
N GLN A 211 -3.31 12.93 -2.78
CA GLN A 211 -4.52 13.10 -1.98
C GLN A 211 -4.96 11.76 -1.39
N LYS A 212 -5.37 11.79 -0.13
CA LYS A 212 -6.04 10.66 0.54
C LYS A 212 -7.53 11.00 0.64
N PRO A 213 -8.35 10.55 -0.32
CA PRO A 213 -9.77 10.91 -0.30
C PRO A 213 -10.47 10.27 0.89
N THR A 214 -11.37 11.00 1.54
CA THR A 214 -12.15 10.51 2.70
C THR A 214 -12.99 9.28 2.38
N TRP A 215 -13.48 9.19 1.14
CA TRP A 215 -14.21 8.01 0.65
C TRP A 215 -13.31 6.79 0.40
N GLY A 216 -11.99 6.97 0.36
CA GLY A 216 -11.02 5.89 0.07
C GLY A 216 -11.09 4.72 1.06
N LEU A 217 -11.37 4.99 2.33
CA LEU A 217 -11.58 3.96 3.36
C LEU A 217 -12.83 3.13 3.09
N TRP A 218 -13.94 3.77 2.69
CA TRP A 218 -15.17 3.08 2.35
C TRP A 218 -15.01 2.18 1.12
N VAL A 219 -14.33 2.68 0.10
CA VAL A 219 -14.02 1.87 -1.11
C VAL A 219 -13.13 0.69 -0.75
N SER A 220 -12.07 0.90 0.03
CA SER A 220 -11.21 -0.19 0.50
C SER A 220 -11.99 -1.22 1.32
N GLY A 221 -12.91 -0.78 2.18
CA GLY A 221 -13.80 -1.65 2.96
C GLY A 221 -14.75 -2.46 2.08
N LEU A 222 -15.39 -1.84 1.09
CA LEU A 222 -16.27 -2.53 0.13
C LEU A 222 -15.51 -3.56 -0.72
N VAL A 223 -14.32 -3.21 -1.17
CA VAL A 223 -13.45 -4.14 -1.92
C VAL A 223 -13.03 -5.31 -1.04
N ALA A 224 -12.69 -5.07 0.24
CA ALA A 224 -12.37 -6.13 1.19
C ALA A 224 -13.57 -7.04 1.46
N ALA A 225 -14.76 -6.49 1.64
CA ALA A 225 -15.99 -7.26 1.82
C ALA A 225 -16.30 -8.12 0.58
N GLY A 226 -16.15 -7.55 -0.63
CA GLY A 226 -16.31 -8.28 -1.88
C GLY A 226 -15.29 -9.42 -2.04
N ALA A 227 -14.04 -9.19 -1.65
CA ALA A 227 -12.99 -10.21 -1.65
C ALA A 227 -13.31 -11.36 -0.68
N LEU A 228 -13.77 -11.05 0.53
CA LEU A 228 -14.21 -12.05 1.51
C LEU A 228 -15.41 -12.84 1.00
N LEU A 229 -16.39 -12.17 0.41
CA LEU A 229 -17.57 -12.81 -0.17
C LEU A 229 -17.19 -13.75 -1.33
N TYR A 230 -16.26 -13.32 -2.19
CA TYR A 230 -15.71 -14.16 -3.25
C TYR A 230 -15.08 -15.42 -2.68
N VAL A 231 -14.20 -15.30 -1.70
CA VAL A 231 -13.54 -16.45 -1.05
C VAL A 231 -14.58 -17.36 -0.37
N ALA A 232 -15.53 -16.80 0.35
CA ALA A 232 -16.52 -17.56 1.12
C ALA A 232 -17.52 -18.31 0.23
N LEU A 233 -18.00 -17.70 -0.85
CA LEU A 233 -19.12 -18.24 -1.64
C LEU A 233 -18.70 -18.87 -2.96
N LEU A 234 -17.76 -18.26 -3.69
CA LEU A 234 -17.41 -18.70 -5.05
C LEU A 234 -16.17 -19.59 -5.12
N ALA A 235 -15.13 -19.30 -4.34
CA ALA A 235 -13.87 -20.04 -4.42
C ALA A 235 -14.06 -21.57 -4.16
N HIS A 236 -15.07 -21.93 -3.35
CA HIS A 236 -15.36 -23.32 -3.03
C HIS A 236 -16.26 -24.02 -4.06
N ARG A 237 -16.95 -23.27 -4.91
CA ARG A 237 -17.95 -23.81 -5.86
C ARG A 237 -17.37 -24.00 -7.26
N VAL A 238 -16.26 -23.33 -7.59
CA VAL A 238 -15.62 -23.43 -8.90
C VAL A 238 -14.41 -24.37 -8.86
N ARG A 239 -13.99 -24.86 -10.06
CA ARG A 239 -12.79 -25.68 -10.18
C ARG A 239 -11.55 -24.89 -9.73
N ALA A 240 -10.62 -25.53 -9.02
CA ALA A 240 -9.43 -24.87 -8.48
C ALA A 240 -8.66 -24.00 -9.49
N PRO A 241 -8.37 -24.43 -10.73
CA PRO A 241 -7.68 -23.57 -11.71
C PRO A 241 -8.48 -22.33 -12.10
N VAL A 242 -9.82 -22.41 -12.12
CA VAL A 242 -10.69 -21.27 -12.43
C VAL A 242 -10.69 -20.29 -11.25
N ALA A 243 -10.80 -20.78 -10.01
CA ALA A 243 -10.72 -19.95 -8.81
C ALA A 243 -9.38 -19.21 -8.71
N LEU A 244 -8.27 -19.90 -9.01
CA LEU A 244 -6.94 -19.30 -9.08
C LEU A 244 -6.84 -18.24 -10.16
N GLY A 245 -7.31 -18.54 -11.39
CA GLY A 245 -7.26 -17.61 -12.51
C GLY A 245 -8.05 -16.33 -12.25
N VAL A 246 -9.29 -16.45 -11.77
CA VAL A 246 -10.13 -15.30 -11.41
C VAL A 246 -9.54 -14.52 -10.24
N GLY A 247 -9.05 -15.21 -9.21
CA GLY A 247 -8.43 -14.56 -8.06
C GLY A 247 -7.16 -13.79 -8.44
N ALA A 248 -6.27 -14.39 -9.25
CA ALA A 248 -5.09 -13.72 -9.75
C ALA A 248 -5.44 -12.48 -10.61
N ALA A 249 -6.44 -12.61 -11.49
CA ALA A 249 -6.93 -11.49 -12.29
C ALA A 249 -7.46 -10.34 -11.43
N LEU A 250 -8.22 -10.65 -10.37
CA LEU A 250 -8.71 -9.64 -9.41
C LEU A 250 -7.58 -8.95 -8.66
N VAL A 251 -6.58 -9.70 -8.17
CA VAL A 251 -5.41 -9.12 -7.49
C VAL A 251 -4.64 -8.19 -8.43
N LEU A 252 -4.40 -8.61 -9.68
CA LEU A 252 -3.75 -7.78 -10.70
C LEU A 252 -4.57 -6.53 -11.03
N ALA A 253 -5.89 -6.67 -11.15
CA ALA A 253 -6.79 -5.54 -11.40
C ALA A 253 -6.77 -4.53 -10.25
N LEU A 254 -6.77 -4.98 -9.00
CA LEU A 254 -6.65 -4.11 -7.83
C LEU A 254 -5.29 -3.40 -7.77
N ALA A 255 -4.20 -4.11 -8.08
CA ALA A 255 -2.86 -3.52 -8.15
C ALA A 255 -2.79 -2.47 -9.27
N ALA A 256 -3.29 -2.78 -10.46
CA ALA A 256 -3.33 -1.86 -11.59
C ALA A 256 -4.22 -0.64 -11.30
N ALA A 257 -5.39 -0.84 -10.68
CA ALA A 257 -6.28 0.26 -10.28
C ALA A 257 -5.61 1.17 -9.24
N GLY A 258 -4.98 0.62 -8.20
CA GLY A 258 -4.26 1.38 -7.19
C GLY A 258 -3.09 2.17 -7.78
N TRP A 259 -2.30 1.54 -8.65
CA TRP A 259 -1.21 2.20 -9.37
C TRP A 259 -1.74 3.30 -10.30
N GLY A 260 -2.79 3.02 -11.07
CA GLY A 260 -3.42 3.99 -11.97
C GLY A 260 -3.98 5.20 -11.23
N LEU A 261 -4.73 5.00 -10.13
CA LEU A 261 -5.24 6.09 -9.30
C LEU A 261 -4.12 6.97 -8.76
N LEU A 262 -3.04 6.36 -8.28
CA LEU A 262 -1.89 7.12 -7.78
C LEU A 262 -1.16 7.85 -8.91
N HIS A 263 -0.92 7.17 -10.04
CA HIS A 263 -0.10 7.71 -11.13
C HIS A 263 -0.82 8.80 -11.92
N TYR A 264 -2.08 8.58 -12.31
CA TYR A 264 -2.83 9.53 -13.15
C TYR A 264 -3.61 10.55 -12.34
N ALA A 265 -4.29 10.14 -11.29
CA ALA A 265 -5.15 11.03 -10.51
C ALA A 265 -4.48 11.58 -9.24
N GLY A 266 -3.31 11.09 -8.83
CA GLY A 266 -2.68 11.48 -7.57
C GLY A 266 -3.47 11.02 -6.32
N LEU A 267 -4.39 10.05 -6.48
CA LEU A 267 -5.23 9.56 -5.39
C LEU A 267 -4.62 8.30 -4.77
N TRP A 268 -4.38 8.34 -3.48
CA TRP A 268 -3.93 7.19 -2.73
C TRP A 268 -5.10 6.49 -2.05
N VAL A 269 -5.49 5.33 -2.55
CA VAL A 269 -6.51 4.45 -1.96
C VAL A 269 -5.84 3.16 -1.53
N ALA A 270 -6.10 2.71 -0.30
CA ALA A 270 -5.43 1.54 0.31
C ALA A 270 -5.98 0.20 -0.25
N LEU A 271 -5.76 -0.06 -1.54
CA LEU A 271 -6.19 -1.29 -2.22
C LEU A 271 -5.25 -2.48 -1.99
N ALA A 272 -4.06 -2.27 -1.45
CA ALA A 272 -3.09 -3.34 -1.20
C ALA A 272 -3.58 -4.33 -0.14
N LEU A 273 -4.18 -3.85 0.95
CA LEU A 273 -4.69 -4.73 2.04
C LEU A 273 -5.79 -5.68 1.54
N PRO A 274 -6.85 -5.22 0.84
CA PRO A 274 -7.83 -6.12 0.22
C PRO A 274 -7.22 -7.11 -0.77
N ALA A 275 -6.23 -6.69 -1.57
CA ALA A 275 -5.56 -7.56 -2.53
C ALA A 275 -4.77 -8.69 -1.84
N ILE A 276 -4.02 -8.35 -0.78
CA ILE A 276 -3.29 -9.33 0.05
C ILE A 276 -4.28 -10.28 0.73
N GLY A 277 -5.36 -9.75 1.31
CA GLY A 277 -6.41 -10.54 1.94
C GLY A 277 -7.07 -11.53 0.97
N LEU A 278 -7.35 -11.10 -0.26
CA LEU A 278 -7.87 -11.95 -1.33
C LEU A 278 -6.90 -13.08 -1.68
N ALA A 279 -5.62 -12.75 -1.90
CA ALA A 279 -4.59 -13.73 -2.23
C ALA A 279 -4.41 -14.77 -1.10
N ALA A 280 -4.35 -14.32 0.15
CA ALA A 280 -4.25 -15.18 1.32
C ALA A 280 -5.49 -16.07 1.50
N GLY A 281 -6.69 -15.52 1.29
CA GLY A 281 -7.94 -16.28 1.37
C GLY A 281 -8.04 -17.38 0.30
N ILE A 282 -7.62 -17.11 -0.93
CA ILE A 282 -7.55 -18.12 -1.99
C ILE A 282 -6.52 -19.20 -1.64
N ALA A 283 -5.32 -18.82 -1.20
CA ALA A 283 -4.29 -19.78 -0.79
C ALA A 283 -4.79 -20.67 0.36
N ALA A 284 -5.43 -20.09 1.38
CA ALA A 284 -6.00 -20.85 2.48
C ALA A 284 -7.09 -21.81 2.03
N SER A 285 -7.99 -21.38 1.13
CA SER A 285 -9.07 -22.23 0.60
C SER A 285 -8.53 -23.42 -0.17
N LEU A 286 -7.46 -23.25 -0.92
CA LEU A 286 -6.78 -24.34 -1.66
C LEU A 286 -6.09 -25.32 -0.70
N LEU A 287 -5.38 -24.81 0.31
CA LEU A 287 -4.71 -25.64 1.31
C LEU A 287 -5.70 -26.46 2.14
N LEU A 288 -6.82 -25.86 2.55
CA LEU A 288 -7.88 -26.55 3.29
C LEU A 288 -8.62 -27.55 2.41
N GLY A 289 -8.87 -27.21 1.14
CA GLY A 289 -9.47 -28.11 0.15
C GLY A 289 -8.57 -29.33 -0.12
N TRP A 290 -7.25 -29.16 -0.15
CA TRP A 290 -6.30 -30.26 -0.33
C TRP A 290 -6.21 -31.16 0.91
N LYS A 291 -6.20 -30.57 2.12
CA LYS A 291 -6.15 -31.34 3.38
C LYS A 291 -7.43 -32.12 3.66
N SER A 292 -8.59 -31.60 3.25
CA SER A 292 -9.88 -32.26 3.52
C SER A 292 -10.14 -33.50 2.68
N GLY A 293 -9.29 -33.83 1.69
CA GLY A 293 -9.37 -35.09 0.92
C GLY A 293 -10.73 -35.40 0.29
N ARG A 294 -11.68 -34.46 0.42
CA ARG A 294 -13.02 -34.55 -0.14
C ARG A 294 -12.90 -34.36 -1.64
N GLY A 295 -12.59 -35.47 -2.32
CA GLY A 295 -12.89 -35.55 -3.73
C GLY A 295 -14.33 -35.02 -3.93
N ARG A 296 -14.53 -34.18 -4.91
CA ARG A 296 -15.90 -33.88 -5.40
C ARG A 296 -16.63 -35.20 -5.48
N PRO A 297 -17.90 -35.27 -5.06
CA PRO A 297 -18.68 -36.45 -5.38
C PRO A 297 -18.54 -36.65 -6.90
N ALA A 298 -18.00 -37.80 -7.29
CA ALA A 298 -17.88 -38.13 -8.70
C ALA A 298 -19.27 -37.92 -9.33
N SER A 299 -19.31 -37.26 -10.49
CA SER A 299 -20.57 -37.23 -11.23
C SER A 299 -21.09 -38.66 -11.30
N ALA A 300 -22.41 -38.88 -11.35
CA ALA A 300 -22.98 -40.22 -11.40
C ALA A 300 -22.35 -41.05 -12.54
N GLU A 301 -21.99 -40.40 -13.65
CA GLU A 301 -21.25 -40.99 -14.77
C GLU A 301 -19.81 -41.41 -14.40
N ALA A 302 -19.07 -40.59 -13.67
CA ALA A 302 -17.72 -40.93 -13.26
C ALA A 302 -17.71 -42.05 -12.20
N ALA A 303 -18.70 -42.07 -11.31
CA ALA A 303 -18.92 -43.15 -10.35
C ALA A 303 -19.23 -44.47 -11.03
N GLU A 304 -20.10 -44.47 -12.04
CA GLU A 304 -20.43 -45.66 -12.81
C GLU A 304 -19.25 -46.14 -13.67
N ALA A 305 -18.46 -45.21 -14.25
CA ALA A 305 -17.23 -45.54 -14.98
C ALA A 305 -16.19 -46.19 -14.04
N ASP A 306 -15.99 -45.69 -12.82
CA ASP A 306 -15.09 -46.30 -11.84
C ASP A 306 -15.61 -47.64 -11.35
N ARG A 307 -16.93 -47.83 -11.19
CA ARG A 307 -17.54 -49.12 -10.85
C ARG A 307 -17.34 -50.14 -11.96
N MET A 308 -17.57 -49.79 -13.21
CA MET A 308 -17.38 -50.69 -14.36
C MET A 308 -15.92 -51.06 -14.56
N MET A 309 -14.99 -50.12 -14.38
CA MET A 309 -13.57 -50.39 -14.42
C MET A 309 -13.14 -51.33 -13.28
N GLY A 310 -13.70 -51.10 -12.07
CA GLY A 310 -13.47 -51.99 -10.91
C GLY A 310 -13.93 -53.41 -11.20
N LEU A 311 -15.09 -53.61 -11.81
CA LEU A 311 -15.59 -54.96 -12.24
C LEU A 311 -14.69 -55.62 -13.29
N ALA A 312 -14.24 -54.83 -14.29
CA ALA A 312 -13.34 -55.35 -15.32
C ALA A 312 -12.00 -55.85 -14.73
N LEU A 313 -11.41 -55.04 -13.80
CA LEU A 313 -10.18 -55.40 -13.09
C LEU A 313 -10.38 -56.61 -12.16
N HIS A 314 -11.54 -56.70 -11.50
CA HIS A 314 -11.91 -57.83 -10.68
C HIS A 314 -11.97 -59.13 -11.52
N GLY A 315 -12.66 -59.07 -12.69
CA GLY A 315 -12.73 -60.18 -13.63
C GLY A 315 -11.37 -60.65 -14.19
N GLN A 316 -10.37 -59.72 -14.26
CA GLN A 316 -8.99 -60.02 -14.64
C GLN A 316 -8.16 -60.53 -13.48
N GLY A 317 -8.70 -60.68 -12.27
CA GLY A 317 -8.00 -61.14 -11.10
C GLY A 317 -7.09 -60.12 -10.44
N GLN A 318 -7.13 -58.85 -10.90
CA GLN A 318 -6.37 -57.71 -10.38
C GLN A 318 -7.11 -57.08 -9.17
N LEU A 319 -7.20 -57.82 -8.05
CA LEU A 319 -8.09 -57.50 -6.93
C LEU A 319 -7.71 -56.18 -6.24
N ASP A 320 -6.42 -55.91 -6.10
CA ASP A 320 -5.96 -54.66 -5.47
C ASP A 320 -6.40 -53.42 -6.28
N MET A 321 -6.22 -53.46 -7.59
CA MET A 321 -6.61 -52.37 -8.48
C MET A 321 -8.12 -52.23 -8.55
N ALA A 322 -8.88 -53.33 -8.48
CA ALA A 322 -10.33 -53.33 -8.41
C ALA A 322 -10.82 -52.61 -7.14
N PHE A 323 -10.18 -52.90 -6.00
CA PHE A 323 -10.52 -52.22 -4.74
C PHE A 323 -10.26 -50.72 -4.78
N ASP A 324 -9.14 -50.28 -5.36
CA ASP A 324 -8.82 -48.88 -5.52
C ASP A 324 -9.83 -48.13 -6.38
N ARG A 325 -10.44 -48.79 -7.36
CA ARG A 325 -11.54 -48.21 -8.15
C ARG A 325 -12.85 -48.17 -7.39
N PHE A 326 -13.24 -49.24 -6.71
CA PHE A 326 -14.45 -49.29 -5.90
C PHE A 326 -14.47 -48.31 -4.76
N ARG A 327 -13.33 -47.99 -4.14
CA ARG A 327 -13.21 -46.98 -3.09
C ARG A 327 -13.63 -45.55 -3.54
N ARG A 328 -13.65 -45.26 -4.85
CA ARG A 328 -14.00 -43.95 -5.40
C ARG A 328 -15.50 -43.84 -5.70
N VAL A 329 -16.21 -44.95 -5.65
CA VAL A 329 -17.64 -45.00 -5.95
C VAL A 329 -18.44 -44.66 -4.68
N PRO A 330 -19.45 -43.77 -4.74
CA PRO A 330 -20.34 -43.51 -3.61
C PRO A 330 -21.16 -44.76 -3.25
N HIS A 331 -21.62 -44.81 -2.00
CA HIS A 331 -22.41 -45.93 -1.49
C HIS A 331 -23.66 -46.22 -2.36
N THR A 332 -23.72 -47.45 -2.89
CA THR A 332 -24.87 -48.01 -3.62
C THR A 332 -24.97 -49.49 -3.29
N THR A 333 -26.19 -50.07 -3.34
CA THR A 333 -26.40 -51.52 -3.12
C THR A 333 -25.51 -52.36 -4.07
N ALA A 334 -25.42 -51.96 -5.34
CA ALA A 334 -24.60 -52.62 -6.34
C ALA A 334 -23.09 -52.60 -6.00
N LEU A 335 -22.61 -51.49 -5.42
CA LEU A 335 -21.22 -51.40 -4.93
C LEU A 335 -20.96 -52.36 -3.77
N MET A 336 -21.88 -52.42 -2.82
CA MET A 336 -21.77 -53.29 -1.64
C MET A 336 -21.67 -54.77 -2.05
N ASP A 337 -22.46 -55.18 -3.02
CA ASP A 337 -22.41 -56.55 -3.60
C ASP A 337 -21.03 -56.83 -4.25
N ASN A 338 -20.54 -55.86 -5.06
CA ASN A 338 -19.21 -55.99 -5.70
C ASN A 338 -18.09 -56.06 -4.68
N LEU A 339 -18.12 -55.27 -3.60
CA LEU A 339 -17.16 -55.30 -2.52
C LEU A 339 -17.25 -56.61 -1.73
N LYS A 340 -18.44 -57.19 -1.49
CA LYS A 340 -18.60 -58.51 -0.86
C LYS A 340 -17.92 -59.62 -1.69
N HIS A 341 -18.13 -59.64 -3.01
CA HIS A 341 -17.47 -60.59 -3.88
C HIS A 341 -15.95 -60.42 -3.90
N LEU A 342 -15.46 -59.16 -3.95
CA LEU A 342 -14.05 -58.86 -3.91
C LEU A 342 -13.39 -59.36 -2.60
N ALA A 343 -14.04 -59.11 -1.45
CA ALA A 343 -13.56 -59.58 -0.15
C ALA A 343 -13.47 -61.12 -0.07
N LEU A 344 -14.49 -61.82 -0.58
CA LEU A 344 -14.51 -63.27 -0.66
C LEU A 344 -13.36 -63.84 -1.53
N ASP A 345 -13.03 -63.15 -2.64
CA ASP A 345 -11.93 -63.59 -3.50
C ASP A 345 -10.55 -63.32 -2.84
N PHE A 346 -10.39 -62.28 -2.03
CA PHE A 346 -9.19 -62.13 -1.17
C PHE A 346 -9.12 -63.21 -0.12
N GLU A 347 -10.25 -63.62 0.53
CA GLU A 347 -10.27 -64.72 1.48
C GLU A 347 -9.89 -66.07 0.81
N ARG A 348 -10.42 -66.36 -0.42
CA ARG A 348 -10.06 -67.55 -1.20
C ARG A 348 -8.58 -67.60 -1.51
N LYS A 349 -7.94 -66.43 -1.75
CA LYS A 349 -6.49 -66.32 -1.97
C LYS A 349 -5.68 -66.27 -0.67
N ARG A 350 -6.30 -66.47 0.49
CA ARG A 350 -5.72 -66.40 1.83
C ARG A 350 -5.06 -65.04 2.16
N GLN A 351 -5.53 -63.95 1.51
CA GLN A 351 -5.05 -62.59 1.74
C GLN A 351 -5.97 -61.90 2.76
N PHE A 352 -6.01 -62.39 4.01
CA PHE A 352 -6.95 -61.99 5.04
C PHE A 352 -6.79 -60.50 5.42
N ASN A 353 -5.59 -59.97 5.46
CA ASN A 353 -5.31 -58.56 5.70
C ASN A 353 -5.96 -57.63 4.64
N LYS A 354 -6.02 -58.06 3.39
CA LYS A 354 -6.69 -57.31 2.31
C LYS A 354 -8.21 -57.45 2.36
N ALA A 355 -8.69 -58.63 2.68
CA ALA A 355 -10.12 -58.85 2.92
C ALA A 355 -10.61 -58.02 4.08
N GLU A 356 -9.82 -57.91 5.17
CA GLU A 356 -10.12 -57.00 6.28
C GLU A 356 -10.27 -55.54 5.81
N ALA A 357 -9.32 -55.03 5.02
CA ALA A 357 -9.38 -53.67 4.51
C ALA A 357 -10.65 -53.39 3.65
N VAL A 358 -11.10 -54.39 2.86
CA VAL A 358 -12.36 -54.29 2.11
C VAL A 358 -13.57 -54.25 3.04
N TYR A 359 -13.65 -55.18 4.03
CA TYR A 359 -14.73 -55.20 5.02
C TYR A 359 -14.75 -53.93 5.89
N GLU A 360 -13.61 -53.38 6.25
CA GLU A 360 -13.50 -52.14 6.98
C GLU A 360 -14.08 -50.97 6.17
N HIS A 361 -13.75 -50.89 4.88
CA HIS A 361 -14.32 -49.90 3.98
C HIS A 361 -15.85 -50.04 3.85
N MET A 362 -16.35 -51.30 3.71
CA MET A 362 -17.80 -51.57 3.68
C MET A 362 -18.49 -51.13 4.98
N ALA A 363 -17.90 -51.41 6.14
CA ALA A 363 -18.42 -50.98 7.45
C ALA A 363 -18.40 -49.48 7.65
N GLN A 364 -17.54 -48.73 6.95
CA GLN A 364 -17.55 -47.26 6.91
C GLN A 364 -18.70 -46.73 6.05
N LEU A 365 -19.02 -47.43 4.95
CA LEU A 365 -20.13 -47.06 4.03
C LEU A 365 -21.51 -47.38 4.64
N ASP A 366 -21.67 -48.55 5.26
CA ASP A 366 -22.89 -48.96 5.97
C ASP A 366 -22.56 -49.61 7.31
N ARG A 367 -22.80 -48.85 8.40
CA ARG A 367 -22.59 -49.31 9.78
C ARG A 367 -23.67 -50.26 10.28
N SER A 368 -24.80 -50.38 9.58
CA SER A 368 -25.96 -51.16 10.02
C SER A 368 -25.88 -52.65 9.52
N ASP A 369 -25.02 -52.94 8.53
CA ASP A 369 -24.86 -54.29 7.99
C ASP A 369 -24.13 -55.23 8.99
N THR A 370 -24.93 -56.06 9.67
CA THR A 370 -24.43 -57.00 10.70
C THR A 370 -23.61 -58.12 10.09
N ASP A 371 -23.83 -58.53 8.83
CA ASP A 371 -23.03 -59.54 8.11
C ASP A 371 -21.61 -59.02 7.85
N VAL A 372 -21.48 -57.81 7.40
CA VAL A 372 -20.19 -57.14 7.20
C VAL A 372 -19.41 -57.03 8.52
N GLN A 373 -20.08 -56.66 9.61
CA GLN A 373 -19.48 -56.59 10.95
C GLN A 373 -18.94 -57.96 11.44
N MET A 374 -19.70 -59.02 11.26
CA MET A 374 -19.28 -60.36 11.62
C MET A 374 -18.07 -60.84 10.77
N ARG A 375 -18.11 -60.61 9.48
CA ARG A 375 -17.02 -60.96 8.55
C ARG A 375 -15.74 -60.14 8.85
N LEU A 376 -15.87 -58.85 9.17
CA LEU A 376 -14.74 -58.02 9.59
C LEU A 376 -14.05 -58.60 10.85
N LYS A 377 -14.83 -58.97 11.88
CA LYS A 377 -14.30 -59.59 13.08
C LYS A 377 -13.58 -60.91 12.78
N ARG A 378 -14.16 -61.72 11.86
CA ARG A 378 -13.55 -62.99 11.44
C ARG A 378 -12.24 -62.76 10.67
N ALA A 379 -12.21 -61.79 9.73
CA ALA A 379 -11.01 -61.47 8.97
C ALA A 379 -9.88 -60.98 9.89
N ARG A 380 -10.19 -60.13 10.88
CA ARG A 380 -9.23 -59.68 11.91
C ARG A 380 -8.60 -60.79 12.77
N ASN A 381 -9.36 -61.85 13.01
CA ASN A 381 -8.84 -62.99 13.76
C ASN A 381 -7.97 -63.94 12.92
N LEU A 382 -7.94 -63.77 11.60
CA LEU A 382 -7.22 -64.59 10.64
C LEU A 382 -6.08 -63.80 9.95
N SER A 383 -6.06 -62.48 10.08
CA SER A 383 -4.95 -61.62 9.62
C SER A 383 -3.85 -61.56 10.65
#